data_90c43f1039ca68057f8a686920ced708
#
_entry.id   90c43f1039ca68057f8a686920ced708
#
_cell.length_a   1.000
_cell.length_b   1.000
_cell.length_c   1.000
_cell.angle_alpha   90.00
_cell.angle_beta   90.00
_cell.angle_gamma   90.00
#
_symmetry.space_group_name_H-M   'P 1'
#
loop_
_entity.id
_entity.type
_entity.pdbx_description
1 polymer ?
#
loop_
_entity_poly.entity_id
_entity_poly.type
_entity_poly.pdbx_seq_one_letter_code
_entity_poly.pdbx_strand_id
1 'polypeptide(L)'
;TAKDWFHNNSVDYNPIQNTLTVSGRHQDAVAVIDYDTQELIAIIGSPEGWSESMQSYFLTPQGDDFEWQWAQHAATWLDDKHLMLFDNGMYRSKTEDKAVAAEDNYSRLVVYEVDLENKTIRQVKEYGKERGYAYYSPYISDVDFLGNDQWLITSGGISWLDGKINNMPGSLPTYDKMEAYVTLIEGDQEIFELKIPANIYRAEMIDV
;
A
#
# COMPACT_ATOMS: atom_id res chain seq x y z
N THR A 1 -0.33 3.19 28.33
CA THR A 1 0.47 3.50 27.12
C THR A 1 -0.47 3.69 25.95
N ALA A 2 -0.38 4.86 25.30
CA ALA A 2 -1.14 5.10 24.07
C ALA A 2 -0.71 4.06 23.03
N LYS A 3 -1.69 3.38 22.41
CA LYS A 3 -1.42 2.49 21.27
C LYS A 3 -1.40 3.36 20.01
N ASP A 4 -0.44 3.10 19.14
CA ASP A 4 -0.44 3.63 17.79
C ASP A 4 -1.55 2.95 16.96
N TRP A 5 -2.75 3.52 17.06
CA TRP A 5 -3.94 2.90 16.46
C TRP A 5 -4.12 3.19 14.97
N PHE A 6 -3.54 4.27 14.46
CA PHE A 6 -3.72 4.69 13.07
C PHE A 6 -2.43 4.52 12.24
N HIS A 7 -1.29 4.95 12.77
CA HIS A 7 0.01 4.93 12.10
C HIS A 7 -0.04 5.57 10.71
N ASN A 8 -0.24 6.90 10.70
CA ASN A 8 -0.23 7.67 9.45
C ASN A 8 1.15 7.61 8.80
N ASN A 9 1.20 7.20 7.54
CA ASN A 9 2.45 7.05 6.79
C ASN A 9 2.49 7.81 5.46
N SER A 10 1.36 8.30 4.96
CA SER A 10 1.32 9.27 3.86
C SER A 10 0.14 10.21 3.98
N VAL A 11 0.35 11.44 3.51
CA VAL A 11 -0.68 12.47 3.32
C VAL A 11 -0.47 13.06 1.94
N ASP A 12 -1.54 13.08 1.16
CA ASP A 12 -1.53 13.64 -0.19
C ASP A 12 -2.68 14.64 -0.38
N TYR A 13 -2.42 15.74 -1.08
CA TYR A 13 -3.43 16.72 -1.44
C TYR A 13 -3.73 16.65 -2.93
N ASN A 14 -4.95 16.27 -3.26
CA ASN A 14 -5.44 16.30 -4.65
C ASN A 14 -6.08 17.66 -4.96
N PRO A 15 -5.43 18.52 -5.73
CA PRO A 15 -5.95 19.86 -6.05
C PRO A 15 -7.15 19.82 -7.03
N ILE A 16 -7.32 18.73 -7.78
CA ILE A 16 -8.42 18.58 -8.75
C ILE A 16 -9.73 18.32 -8.00
N GLN A 17 -9.68 17.42 -7.04
CA GLN A 17 -10.82 17.05 -6.19
C GLN A 17 -10.98 17.96 -4.96
N ASN A 18 -9.96 18.77 -4.63
CA ASN A 18 -9.84 19.52 -3.39
C ASN A 18 -9.98 18.62 -2.14
N THR A 19 -9.22 17.52 -2.12
CA THR A 19 -9.27 16.54 -1.04
C THR A 19 -7.89 16.29 -0.42
N LEU A 20 -7.89 15.96 0.88
CA LEU A 20 -6.75 15.34 1.57
C LEU A 20 -6.95 13.84 1.64
N THR A 21 -5.91 13.09 1.31
CA THR A 21 -5.85 11.63 1.45
C THR A 21 -4.87 11.28 2.55
N VAL A 22 -5.31 10.47 3.51
CA VAL A 22 -4.54 10.11 4.71
C VAL A 22 -4.49 8.60 4.83
N SER A 23 -3.29 8.02 4.71
CA SER A 23 -3.09 6.57 4.82
C SER A 23 -2.86 6.13 6.25
N GLY A 24 -3.74 5.29 6.79
CA GLY A 24 -3.66 4.68 8.11
C GLY A 24 -3.24 3.21 8.02
N ARG A 25 -1.94 2.96 8.24
CA ARG A 25 -1.35 1.62 8.13
C ARG A 25 -2.06 0.58 9.00
N HIS A 26 -2.31 0.91 10.28
CA HIS A 26 -2.88 -0.03 11.24
C HIS A 26 -4.39 -0.20 11.10
N GLN A 27 -5.03 0.59 10.24
CA GLN A 27 -6.44 0.45 9.88
C GLN A 27 -6.62 -0.25 8.52
N ASP A 28 -5.53 -0.50 7.77
CA ASP A 28 -5.56 -1.00 6.38
C ASP A 28 -6.50 -0.14 5.52
N ALA A 29 -6.44 1.16 5.72
CA ALA A 29 -7.41 2.08 5.14
C ALA A 29 -6.77 3.42 4.76
N VAL A 30 -7.30 4.00 3.69
CA VAL A 30 -6.99 5.35 3.24
C VAL A 30 -8.24 6.20 3.37
N ALA A 31 -8.17 7.25 4.18
CA ALA A 31 -9.27 8.20 4.36
C ALA A 31 -9.16 9.32 3.31
N VAL A 32 -10.27 9.65 2.64
CA VAL A 32 -10.42 10.80 1.75
C VAL A 32 -11.28 11.84 2.44
N ILE A 33 -10.74 13.04 2.60
CA ILE A 33 -11.30 14.11 3.42
C ILE A 33 -11.45 15.36 2.54
N ASP A 34 -12.58 16.03 2.58
CA ASP A 34 -12.77 17.33 1.94
C ASP A 34 -11.85 18.37 2.59
N TYR A 35 -11.08 19.09 1.78
CA TYR A 35 -10.06 19.99 2.29
C TYR A 35 -10.65 21.20 3.00
N ASP A 36 -11.75 21.76 2.49
CA ASP A 36 -12.36 22.99 3.01
C ASP A 36 -13.23 22.72 4.23
N THR A 37 -14.07 21.66 4.18
CA THR A 37 -15.01 21.33 5.26
C THR A 37 -14.43 20.44 6.32
N GLN A 38 -13.32 19.75 6.01
CA GLN A 38 -12.69 18.73 6.86
C GLN A 38 -13.58 17.51 7.13
N GLU A 39 -14.60 17.31 6.32
CA GLU A 39 -15.50 16.16 6.44
C GLU A 39 -14.94 14.93 5.73
N LEU A 40 -15.16 13.75 6.32
CA LEU A 40 -14.82 12.48 5.70
C LEU A 40 -15.72 12.21 4.50
N ILE A 41 -15.12 12.03 3.31
CA ILE A 41 -15.84 11.72 2.06
C ILE A 41 -15.91 10.21 1.85
N ALA A 42 -14.77 9.51 1.96
CA ALA A 42 -14.68 8.09 1.67
C ALA A 42 -13.58 7.40 2.50
N ILE A 43 -13.73 6.08 2.64
CA ILE A 43 -12.70 5.19 3.17
C ILE A 43 -12.40 4.13 2.09
N ILE A 44 -11.14 4.05 1.68
CA ILE A 44 -10.63 3.06 0.73
C ILE A 44 -9.95 1.95 1.53
N GLY A 45 -10.56 0.79 1.60
CA GLY A 45 -10.12 -0.35 2.38
C GLY A 45 -11.26 -1.34 2.64
N SER A 46 -10.94 -2.49 3.24
CA SER A 46 -11.97 -3.47 3.61
C SER A 46 -12.92 -2.90 4.67
N PRO A 47 -14.25 -2.99 4.47
CA PRO A 47 -15.24 -2.57 5.47
C PRO A 47 -15.35 -3.51 6.66
N GLU A 48 -14.67 -4.67 6.62
CA GLU A 48 -14.71 -5.67 7.69
C GLU A 48 -14.17 -5.10 9.01
N GLY A 49 -14.89 -5.33 10.09
CA GLY A 49 -14.51 -4.88 11.45
C GLY A 49 -14.82 -3.43 11.80
N TRP A 50 -15.30 -2.63 10.84
CA TRP A 50 -15.73 -1.25 11.10
C TRP A 50 -17.16 -1.17 11.60
N SER A 51 -17.46 -0.15 12.42
CA SER A 51 -18.80 0.08 12.97
C SER A 51 -19.83 0.33 11.87
N GLU A 52 -21.10 0.03 12.16
CA GLU A 52 -22.21 0.26 11.22
C GLU A 52 -22.28 1.73 10.74
N SER A 53 -22.00 2.68 11.62
CA SER A 53 -22.00 4.11 11.30
C SER A 53 -20.96 4.53 10.26
N MET A 54 -19.90 3.72 10.07
CA MET A 54 -18.84 3.98 9.09
C MET A 54 -19.07 3.31 7.74
N GLN A 55 -19.99 2.36 7.65
CA GLN A 55 -20.19 1.55 6.44
C GLN A 55 -20.53 2.37 5.19
N SER A 56 -21.23 3.48 5.33
CA SER A 56 -21.61 4.37 4.23
C SER A 56 -20.44 5.11 3.57
N TYR A 57 -19.28 5.13 4.21
CA TYR A 57 -18.07 5.76 3.66
C TYR A 57 -17.24 4.83 2.79
N PHE A 58 -17.45 3.51 2.87
CA PHE A 58 -16.70 2.54 2.09
C PHE A 58 -17.15 2.49 0.64
N LEU A 59 -16.20 2.19 -0.24
CA LEU A 59 -16.45 2.02 -1.66
C LEU A 59 -16.82 0.57 -1.97
N THR A 60 -17.62 0.39 -3.02
CA THR A 60 -18.02 -0.93 -3.51
C THR A 60 -17.03 -1.42 -4.56
N PRO A 61 -16.32 -2.53 -4.33
CA PRO A 61 -15.42 -3.13 -5.30
C PRO A 61 -16.13 -3.54 -6.59
N GLN A 62 -15.43 -3.37 -7.73
CA GLN A 62 -15.86 -3.78 -9.05
C GLN A 62 -14.78 -4.62 -9.74
N GLY A 63 -15.22 -5.64 -10.46
CA GLY A 63 -14.36 -6.61 -11.15
C GLY A 63 -14.03 -7.84 -10.29
N ASP A 64 -13.77 -8.97 -10.98
CA ASP A 64 -13.53 -10.26 -10.32
C ASP A 64 -12.11 -10.37 -9.73
N ASP A 65 -11.18 -9.52 -10.19
CA ASP A 65 -9.77 -9.53 -9.80
C ASP A 65 -9.46 -8.53 -8.66
N PHE A 66 -10.49 -7.91 -8.09
CA PHE A 66 -10.30 -6.89 -7.06
C PHE A 66 -9.82 -7.48 -5.74
N GLU A 67 -8.76 -6.87 -5.20
CA GLU A 67 -8.24 -7.18 -3.85
C GLU A 67 -7.96 -5.89 -3.08
N TRP A 68 -8.36 -5.84 -1.80
CA TRP A 68 -8.01 -4.74 -0.91
C TRP A 68 -6.51 -4.74 -0.56
N GLN A 69 -5.99 -3.55 -0.31
CA GLN A 69 -4.66 -3.34 0.27
C GLN A 69 -4.66 -3.64 1.78
N TRP A 70 -3.47 -3.96 2.30
CA TRP A 70 -3.24 -4.25 3.71
C TRP A 70 -1.96 -3.61 4.20
N ALA A 71 -2.01 -2.88 5.33
CA ALA A 71 -0.88 -2.17 5.94
C ALA A 71 -0.13 -1.22 4.97
N GLN A 72 -0.84 -0.65 4.00
CA GLN A 72 -0.32 0.09 2.85
C GLN A 72 0.53 1.30 3.24
N HIS A 73 1.40 1.71 2.28
CA HIS A 73 2.20 2.94 2.30
C HIS A 73 2.04 3.70 0.97
N ALA A 74 2.53 4.94 0.96
CA ALA A 74 2.67 5.78 -0.24
C ALA A 74 1.37 6.01 -1.03
N ALA A 75 0.23 6.12 -0.34
CA ALA A 75 -1.03 6.41 -1.01
C ALA A 75 -1.03 7.84 -1.59
N THR A 76 -1.08 7.94 -2.93
CA THR A 76 -0.97 9.19 -3.68
C THR A 76 -1.86 9.16 -4.92
N TRP A 77 -2.53 10.27 -5.22
CA TRP A 77 -3.33 10.40 -6.43
C TRP A 77 -2.46 10.71 -7.65
N LEU A 78 -2.71 10.00 -8.74
CA LEU A 78 -2.11 10.28 -10.06
C LEU A 78 -2.86 11.37 -10.81
N ASP A 79 -4.17 11.41 -10.60
CA ASP A 79 -5.11 12.36 -11.21
C ASP A 79 -6.39 12.47 -10.34
N ASP A 80 -7.53 12.83 -10.93
CA ASP A 80 -8.83 12.92 -10.25
C ASP A 80 -9.52 11.58 -9.98
N LYS A 81 -8.96 10.45 -10.45
CA LYS A 81 -9.61 9.13 -10.36
C LYS A 81 -8.67 8.01 -9.95
N HIS A 82 -7.38 8.13 -10.21
CA HIS A 82 -6.45 7.04 -9.99
C HIS A 82 -5.63 7.26 -8.73
N LEU A 83 -5.81 6.38 -7.76
CA LEU A 83 -5.03 6.32 -6.53
C LEU A 83 -4.02 5.18 -6.64
N MET A 84 -2.72 5.50 -6.54
CA MET A 84 -1.66 4.49 -6.39
C MET A 84 -1.29 4.32 -4.92
N LEU A 85 -0.80 3.13 -4.57
CA LEU A 85 -0.19 2.86 -3.27
C LEU A 85 0.69 1.60 -3.34
N PHE A 86 1.55 1.45 -2.34
CA PHE A 86 2.23 0.19 -2.06
C PHE A 86 1.40 -0.62 -1.06
N ASP A 87 0.85 -1.75 -1.50
CA ASP A 87 0.15 -2.72 -0.67
C ASP A 87 1.19 -3.64 -0.01
N ASN A 88 1.49 -3.38 1.26
CA ASN A 88 2.44 -4.20 2.02
C ASN A 88 1.95 -5.63 2.23
N GLY A 89 0.64 -5.84 2.29
CA GLY A 89 0.05 -7.16 2.39
C GLY A 89 0.13 -7.80 3.79
N MET A 90 0.50 -7.05 4.83
CA MET A 90 0.70 -7.63 6.16
C MET A 90 -0.56 -8.36 6.65
N TYR A 91 -0.42 -9.68 6.87
CA TYR A 91 -1.48 -10.61 7.29
C TYR A 91 -2.66 -10.77 6.31
N ARG A 92 -2.98 -9.81 5.44
CA ARG A 92 -4.15 -9.79 4.53
C ARG A 92 -5.47 -10.19 5.18
N SER A 93 -5.66 -9.84 6.43
CA SER A 93 -6.85 -10.17 7.22
C SER A 93 -7.03 -9.22 8.40
N LYS A 94 -8.29 -9.00 8.78
CA LYS A 94 -8.68 -8.28 10.01
C LYS A 94 -8.65 -9.18 11.24
N THR A 95 -8.54 -10.51 11.05
CA THR A 95 -8.60 -11.49 12.14
C THR A 95 -7.41 -12.44 12.07
N GLU A 96 -6.94 -12.88 13.24
CA GLU A 96 -5.76 -13.73 13.36
C GLU A 96 -5.96 -15.12 12.73
N ASP A 97 -7.17 -15.67 12.83
CA ASP A 97 -7.53 -16.98 12.29
C ASP A 97 -7.54 -17.05 10.75
N LYS A 98 -7.65 -15.90 10.08
CA LYS A 98 -7.60 -15.78 8.62
C LYS A 98 -6.28 -15.19 8.11
N ALA A 99 -5.34 -14.91 9.00
CA ALA A 99 -4.09 -14.27 8.64
C ALA A 99 -3.28 -15.16 7.67
N VAL A 100 -2.82 -14.54 6.58
CA VAL A 100 -1.94 -15.19 5.60
C VAL A 100 -0.53 -15.28 6.17
N ALA A 101 0.05 -16.48 6.13
CA ALA A 101 1.43 -16.71 6.54
C ALA A 101 2.41 -15.94 5.61
N ALA A 102 3.58 -15.54 6.15
CA ALA A 102 4.51 -14.73 5.37
C ALA A 102 5.05 -15.44 4.12
N GLU A 103 5.22 -16.75 4.18
CA GLU A 103 5.65 -17.60 3.06
C GLU A 103 4.62 -17.76 1.95
N ASP A 104 3.36 -17.46 2.22
CA ASP A 104 2.26 -17.51 1.24
C ASP A 104 1.81 -16.10 0.82
N ASN A 105 2.50 -15.07 1.31
CA ASN A 105 2.11 -13.68 1.16
C ASN A 105 2.93 -12.94 0.08
N TYR A 106 2.53 -11.72 -0.22
CA TYR A 106 3.16 -10.86 -1.21
C TYR A 106 2.92 -9.39 -0.88
N SER A 107 3.77 -8.52 -1.45
CA SER A 107 3.54 -7.08 -1.55
C SER A 107 3.48 -6.65 -3.00
N ARG A 108 2.84 -5.49 -3.26
CA ARG A 108 2.65 -5.01 -4.63
C ARG A 108 2.46 -3.50 -4.74
N LEU A 109 2.86 -2.90 -5.83
CA LEU A 109 2.23 -1.71 -6.36
C LEU A 109 0.78 -2.06 -6.73
N VAL A 110 -0.17 -1.22 -6.39
CA VAL A 110 -1.53 -1.28 -6.92
C VAL A 110 -2.02 0.11 -7.28
N VAL A 111 -2.77 0.20 -8.39
CA VAL A 111 -3.50 1.40 -8.78
C VAL A 111 -4.99 1.08 -8.81
N TYR A 112 -5.74 1.88 -8.08
CA TYR A 112 -7.20 1.83 -8.08
C TYR A 112 -7.79 2.98 -8.89
N GLU A 113 -8.77 2.69 -9.73
CA GLU A 113 -9.70 3.67 -10.26
C GLU A 113 -10.84 3.86 -9.27
N VAL A 114 -11.01 5.08 -8.79
CA VAL A 114 -11.93 5.45 -7.71
C VAL A 114 -12.99 6.41 -8.22
N ASP A 115 -14.24 6.08 -8.02
CA ASP A 115 -15.38 6.96 -8.27
C ASP A 115 -16.01 7.35 -6.92
N LEU A 116 -15.67 8.53 -6.44
CA LEU A 116 -16.16 9.05 -5.16
C LEU A 116 -17.66 9.41 -5.19
N GLU A 117 -18.19 9.76 -6.36
CA GLU A 117 -19.60 10.11 -6.53
C GLU A 117 -20.50 8.86 -6.43
N ASN A 118 -20.14 7.81 -7.18
CA ASN A 118 -20.90 6.55 -7.20
C ASN A 118 -20.45 5.56 -6.13
N LYS A 119 -19.45 5.90 -5.33
CA LYS A 119 -18.88 5.04 -4.28
C LYS A 119 -18.43 3.69 -4.80
N THR A 120 -17.70 3.68 -5.92
CA THR A 120 -17.14 2.46 -6.50
C THR A 120 -15.62 2.53 -6.64
N ILE A 121 -15.00 1.36 -6.68
CA ILE A 121 -13.55 1.21 -6.81
C ILE A 121 -13.22 -0.01 -7.65
N ARG A 122 -12.23 0.12 -8.55
CA ARG A 122 -11.75 -0.96 -9.41
C ARG A 122 -10.23 -1.00 -9.40
N GLN A 123 -9.65 -2.19 -9.34
CA GLN A 123 -8.21 -2.37 -9.53
C GLN A 123 -7.89 -2.29 -11.03
N VAL A 124 -6.93 -1.44 -11.40
CA VAL A 124 -6.58 -1.21 -12.82
C VAL A 124 -5.14 -1.56 -13.14
N LYS A 125 -4.26 -1.64 -12.13
CA LYS A 125 -2.87 -2.07 -12.29
C LYS A 125 -2.38 -2.74 -11.01
N GLU A 126 -1.52 -3.74 -11.15
CA GLU A 126 -0.71 -4.29 -10.07
C GLU A 126 0.64 -4.76 -10.59
N TYR A 127 1.65 -4.78 -9.70
CA TYR A 127 2.95 -5.39 -9.95
C TYR A 127 3.58 -5.86 -8.64
N GLY A 128 4.11 -7.07 -8.60
CA GLY A 128 4.82 -7.64 -7.44
C GLY A 128 4.13 -8.85 -6.82
N LYS A 129 2.83 -9.05 -7.05
CA LYS A 129 2.07 -10.22 -6.56
C LYS A 129 2.67 -11.54 -7.05
N GLU A 130 3.06 -11.59 -8.30
CA GLU A 130 3.67 -12.75 -8.97
C GLU A 130 5.04 -13.15 -8.37
N ARG A 131 5.67 -12.23 -7.66
CA ARG A 131 6.96 -12.42 -7.01
C ARG A 131 6.85 -13.11 -5.64
N GLY A 132 5.63 -13.17 -5.10
CA GLY A 132 5.32 -13.84 -3.83
C GLY A 132 6.16 -13.32 -2.66
N TYR A 133 6.49 -14.20 -1.72
CA TYR A 133 7.21 -13.85 -0.50
C TYR A 133 8.64 -13.30 -0.74
N ALA A 134 9.23 -13.55 -1.90
CA ALA A 134 10.56 -13.03 -2.23
C ALA A 134 10.59 -11.49 -2.34
N TYR A 135 9.43 -10.89 -2.60
CA TYR A 135 9.22 -9.45 -2.70
C TYR A 135 8.39 -8.89 -1.54
N TYR A 136 8.03 -9.73 -0.57
CA TYR A 136 7.13 -9.39 0.52
C TYR A 136 7.77 -8.46 1.55
N SER A 137 7.26 -7.25 1.64
CA SER A 137 7.68 -6.18 2.54
C SER A 137 6.52 -5.77 3.45
N PRO A 138 6.38 -6.33 4.67
CA PRO A 138 5.23 -6.09 5.54
C PRO A 138 5.17 -4.68 6.15
N TYR A 139 6.17 -3.82 5.92
CA TYR A 139 6.23 -2.46 6.45
C TYR A 139 7.10 -1.58 5.56
N ILE A 140 7.06 -0.24 5.77
CA ILE A 140 7.72 0.77 4.95
C ILE A 140 7.40 0.57 3.46
N SER A 141 8.27 0.97 2.54
CA SER A 141 8.09 0.84 1.10
C SER A 141 7.43 2.07 0.46
N ASP A 142 7.60 2.16 -0.85
CA ASP A 142 7.19 3.33 -1.61
C ASP A 142 6.89 2.98 -3.07
N VAL A 143 6.12 3.83 -3.73
CA VAL A 143 5.88 3.77 -5.17
C VAL A 143 5.80 5.18 -5.74
N ASP A 144 6.44 5.40 -6.91
CA ASP A 144 6.39 6.63 -7.67
C ASP A 144 5.99 6.36 -9.12
N PHE A 145 5.12 7.20 -9.64
CA PHE A 145 4.81 7.24 -11.06
C PHE A 145 5.69 8.28 -11.75
N LEU A 146 6.52 7.84 -12.67
CA LEU A 146 7.49 8.70 -13.38
C LEU A 146 6.96 9.25 -14.71
N GLY A 147 5.70 8.93 -15.06
CA GLY A 147 5.12 9.22 -16.37
C GLY A 147 5.44 8.14 -17.40
N ASN A 148 4.78 8.20 -18.58
CA ASN A 148 4.99 7.25 -19.69
C ASN A 148 4.88 5.77 -19.28
N ASP A 149 3.97 5.45 -18.36
CA ASP A 149 3.79 4.11 -17.79
C ASP A 149 5.05 3.54 -17.11
N GLN A 150 5.94 4.42 -16.62
CA GLN A 150 7.11 4.05 -15.82
C GLN A 150 6.84 4.23 -14.33
N TRP A 151 7.25 3.23 -13.55
CA TRP A 151 7.00 3.16 -12.11
C TRP A 151 8.27 2.76 -11.38
N LEU A 152 8.63 3.54 -10.36
CA LEU A 152 9.70 3.21 -9.43
C LEU A 152 9.07 2.62 -8.16
N ILE A 153 9.42 1.39 -7.84
CA ILE A 153 8.83 0.62 -6.74
C ILE A 153 9.91 0.26 -5.75
N THR A 154 9.72 0.63 -4.51
CA THR A 154 10.60 0.26 -3.40
C THR A 154 9.91 -0.76 -2.50
N SER A 155 10.26 -2.05 -2.64
CA SER A 155 9.91 -3.08 -1.65
C SER A 155 10.97 -3.09 -0.55
N GLY A 156 10.77 -2.27 0.49
CA GLY A 156 11.87 -1.78 1.34
C GLY A 156 12.11 -2.55 2.63
N GLY A 157 11.16 -3.39 3.07
CA GLY A 157 11.16 -3.98 4.42
C GLY A 157 11.11 -5.51 4.45
N ILE A 158 11.83 -6.20 3.57
CA ILE A 158 11.88 -7.66 3.55
C ILE A 158 12.78 -8.13 4.69
N SER A 159 12.23 -8.91 5.62
CA SER A 159 12.96 -9.36 6.81
C SER A 159 12.83 -10.86 7.04
N TRP A 160 13.95 -11.44 7.47
CA TRP A 160 14.11 -12.86 7.71
C TRP A 160 14.49 -13.13 9.16
N LEU A 161 13.84 -14.10 9.78
CA LEU A 161 14.10 -14.55 11.13
C LEU A 161 14.18 -16.08 11.14
N ASP A 162 15.25 -16.65 11.69
CA ASP A 162 15.53 -18.09 11.67
C ASP A 162 15.46 -18.70 10.27
N GLY A 163 15.95 -17.96 9.27
CA GLY A 163 15.95 -18.36 7.86
C GLY A 163 14.59 -18.34 7.17
N LYS A 164 13.54 -17.78 7.80
CA LYS A 164 12.20 -17.65 7.23
C LYS A 164 11.80 -16.20 7.05
N ILE A 165 11.03 -15.95 6.01
CA ILE A 165 10.37 -14.64 5.80
C ILE A 165 9.41 -14.35 6.96
N ASN A 166 9.25 -13.07 7.30
CA ASN A 166 8.51 -12.69 8.50
C ASN A 166 7.45 -11.61 8.23
N ASN A 167 6.32 -11.70 8.93
CA ASN A 167 5.25 -10.70 8.94
C ASN A 167 5.54 -9.48 9.85
N MET A 168 6.59 -9.51 10.65
CA MET A 168 6.87 -8.46 11.64
C MET A 168 7.71 -7.34 11.06
N PRO A 169 7.48 -6.08 11.46
CA PRO A 169 8.35 -4.96 11.11
C PRO A 169 9.78 -5.18 11.60
N GLY A 170 10.76 -4.80 10.79
CA GLY A 170 12.19 -4.95 11.05
C GLY A 170 12.79 -4.08 12.17
N SER A 171 11.98 -3.66 13.13
CA SER A 171 12.44 -2.86 14.28
C SER A 171 13.02 -3.69 15.43
N LEU A 172 12.97 -5.01 15.33
CA LEU A 172 13.54 -5.90 16.33
C LEU A 172 15.01 -6.20 16.01
N PRO A 173 15.93 -6.13 16.99
CA PRO A 173 17.38 -6.30 16.78
C PRO A 173 17.81 -7.76 16.49
N THR A 174 16.89 -8.63 16.10
CA THR A 174 17.09 -10.08 16.03
C THR A 174 16.90 -10.68 14.62
N TYR A 175 16.84 -9.82 13.58
CA TYR A 175 16.77 -10.35 12.21
C TYR A 175 18.09 -10.90 11.73
N ASP A 176 18.04 -12.08 11.10
CA ASP A 176 19.20 -12.69 10.47
C ASP A 176 19.62 -11.91 9.21
N LYS A 177 18.63 -11.39 8.50
CA LYS A 177 18.82 -10.74 7.21
C LYS A 177 17.69 -9.75 6.94
N MET A 178 18.07 -8.62 6.36
CA MET A 178 17.14 -7.63 5.79
C MET A 178 17.50 -7.38 4.34
N GLU A 179 16.49 -7.19 3.52
CA GLU A 179 16.65 -6.93 2.09
C GLU A 179 15.64 -5.88 1.64
N ALA A 180 15.98 -5.20 0.57
CA ALA A 180 15.07 -4.34 -0.17
C ALA A 180 15.31 -4.49 -1.66
N TYR A 181 14.28 -4.25 -2.44
CA TYR A 181 14.35 -4.11 -3.89
C TYR A 181 13.91 -2.71 -4.30
N VAL A 182 14.68 -2.10 -5.19
CA VAL A 182 14.28 -0.92 -5.96
C VAL A 182 14.11 -1.37 -7.39
N THR A 183 12.89 -1.38 -7.87
CA THR A 183 12.52 -1.93 -9.17
C THR A 183 11.93 -0.81 -10.03
N LEU A 184 12.44 -0.63 -11.23
CA LEU A 184 11.86 0.25 -12.26
C LEU A 184 11.18 -0.63 -13.31
N ILE A 185 9.90 -0.37 -13.53
CA ILE A 185 9.12 -1.05 -14.58
C ILE A 185 8.62 -0.05 -15.61
N GLU A 186 8.42 -0.50 -16.83
CA GLU A 186 7.69 0.18 -17.90
C GLU A 186 6.55 -0.73 -18.38
N GLY A 187 5.32 -0.28 -18.24
CA GLY A 187 4.17 -1.19 -18.34
C GLY A 187 4.22 -2.24 -17.24
N ASP A 188 4.31 -3.51 -17.64
CA ASP A 188 4.51 -4.65 -16.73
C ASP A 188 5.93 -5.25 -16.84
N GLN A 189 6.81 -4.60 -17.62
CA GLN A 189 8.18 -5.06 -17.85
C GLN A 189 9.15 -4.44 -16.84
N GLU A 190 9.88 -5.29 -16.12
CA GLU A 190 11.03 -4.86 -15.32
C GLU A 190 12.18 -4.43 -16.25
N ILE A 191 12.62 -3.16 -16.12
CA ILE A 191 13.73 -2.59 -16.90
C ILE A 191 14.99 -2.38 -16.06
N PHE A 192 14.85 -2.30 -14.74
CA PHE A 192 15.96 -2.23 -13.80
C PHE A 192 15.54 -2.75 -12.43
N GLU A 193 16.45 -3.48 -11.77
CA GLU A 193 16.28 -3.85 -10.37
C GLU A 193 17.60 -3.73 -9.61
N LEU A 194 17.52 -3.15 -8.43
CA LEU A 194 18.60 -3.09 -7.45
C LEU A 194 18.19 -3.80 -6.17
N LYS A 195 18.95 -4.83 -5.79
CA LYS A 195 18.78 -5.49 -4.49
C LYS A 195 19.75 -4.89 -3.47
N ILE A 196 19.23 -4.50 -2.30
CA ILE A 196 19.99 -3.86 -1.22
C ILE A 196 19.94 -4.75 0.02
N PRO A 197 21.09 -5.06 0.65
CA PRO A 197 21.16 -5.89 1.87
C PRO A 197 20.88 -5.05 3.13
N ALA A 198 19.81 -4.27 3.11
CA ALA A 198 19.36 -3.42 4.21
C ALA A 198 17.89 -3.03 3.98
N ASN A 199 17.23 -2.51 5.01
CA ASN A 199 15.95 -1.84 4.84
C ASN A 199 16.16 -0.46 4.22
N ILE A 200 15.25 -0.07 3.33
CA ILE A 200 15.13 1.30 2.84
C ILE A 200 13.67 1.73 2.88
N TYR A 201 13.42 2.98 3.22
CA TYR A 201 12.04 3.47 3.27
C TYR A 201 11.52 3.76 1.87
N ARG A 202 12.31 4.48 1.08
CA ARG A 202 11.99 4.88 -0.30
C ARG A 202 13.24 5.04 -1.15
N ALA A 203 13.02 5.07 -2.45
CA ALA A 203 13.98 5.53 -3.44
C ALA A 203 13.30 6.56 -4.34
N GLU A 204 14.04 7.54 -4.81
CA GLU A 204 13.52 8.59 -5.69
C GLU A 204 14.41 8.72 -6.92
N MET A 205 13.79 8.98 -8.08
CA MET A 205 14.53 9.35 -9.29
C MET A 205 14.91 10.82 -9.18
N ILE A 206 16.18 11.12 -9.38
CA ILE A 206 16.67 12.49 -9.44
C ILE A 206 17.18 12.79 -10.85
N ASP A 207 16.77 13.91 -11.39
CA ASP A 207 17.35 14.46 -12.63
C ASP A 207 18.73 15.03 -12.31
N VAL A 208 19.73 14.66 -13.10
CA VAL A 208 21.13 15.08 -12.96
C VAL A 208 21.49 16.06 -14.06
#